data_244e4be4c93e617eefff45e7deec20f3
#
_entry.id   244e4be4c93e617eefff45e7deec20f3
#
_cell.length_a   1.000
_cell.length_b   1.000
_cell.length_c   1.000
_cell.angle_alpha   90.00
_cell.angle_beta   90.00
_cell.angle_gamma   90.00
#
_symmetry.space_group_name_H-M   'P 1'
#
loop_
_entity.id
_entity.type
_entity.pdbx_description
1 polymer ?
#
loop_
_entity_poly.entity_id
_entity_poly.type
_entity_poly.pdbx_seq_one_letter_code
_entity_poly.pdbx_strand_id
1 'polypeptide(L)'
;MKRLIMMTAAAAMALLLGGCATTIRSNVTTFHQWPAQIEDKSYVFEAPPAMDNTLEYQSYENLVRGQLAHLGFREAPAGPAALKVSMRFTTTEVPVRVVEPAISMYSGYPYYRYSPYFGPRFGPRFAARGRWAGWHHPFYDPFWNPFPAYEVSIENQYRRELQVSIKDAGDKRLFDVTVHNMSRELSTPTVMPALVQSAFADFPGPNGGVRRIELQQKNG
;
A
#
# COMPACT_ATOMS: atom_id res chain seq x y z
N MET A 1 -4.32 -36.78 -30.25
CA MET A 1 -5.38 -35.91 -29.68
C MET A 1 -5.30 -35.84 -28.16
N LYS A 2 -5.30 -36.91 -27.38
CA LYS A 2 -5.24 -36.87 -25.90
C LYS A 2 -4.02 -36.11 -25.35
N ARG A 3 -2.82 -36.23 -25.96
CA ARG A 3 -1.60 -35.54 -25.51
C ARG A 3 -1.65 -34.02 -25.75
N LEU A 4 -2.32 -33.60 -26.84
CA LEU A 4 -2.50 -32.17 -27.14
C LEU A 4 -3.45 -31.52 -26.13
N ILE A 5 -4.54 -32.20 -25.76
CA ILE A 5 -5.53 -31.73 -24.78
C ILE A 5 -4.87 -31.63 -23.38
N MET A 6 -4.02 -32.58 -23.01
CA MET A 6 -3.27 -32.49 -21.76
C MET A 6 -2.30 -31.31 -21.70
N MET A 7 -1.60 -31.03 -22.82
CA MET A 7 -0.70 -29.89 -22.90
C MET A 7 -1.43 -28.54 -22.83
N THR A 8 -2.61 -28.43 -23.49
CA THR A 8 -3.40 -27.21 -23.42
C THR A 8 -4.04 -27.00 -22.04
N ALA A 9 -4.47 -28.06 -21.37
CA ALA A 9 -4.99 -28.00 -20.01
C ALA A 9 -3.89 -27.60 -18.98
N ALA A 10 -2.66 -28.13 -19.12
CA ALA A 10 -1.53 -27.75 -18.28
C ALA A 10 -1.11 -26.28 -18.49
N ALA A 11 -1.10 -25.80 -19.74
CA ALA A 11 -0.81 -24.41 -20.07
C ALA A 11 -1.88 -23.46 -19.51
N ALA A 12 -3.16 -23.83 -19.61
CA ALA A 12 -4.26 -23.04 -19.04
C ALA A 12 -4.21 -22.98 -17.50
N MET A 13 -3.82 -24.08 -16.84
CA MET A 13 -3.68 -24.12 -15.39
C MET A 13 -2.47 -23.30 -14.89
N ALA A 14 -1.39 -23.23 -15.66
CA ALA A 14 -0.24 -22.39 -15.36
C ALA A 14 -0.55 -20.88 -15.46
N LEU A 15 -1.47 -20.47 -16.32
CA LEU A 15 -1.93 -19.08 -16.45
C LEU A 15 -2.84 -18.63 -15.31
N LEU A 16 -3.50 -19.55 -14.60
CA LEU A 16 -4.35 -19.26 -13.45
C LEU A 16 -3.58 -19.10 -12.12
N LEU A 17 -2.29 -19.46 -12.10
CA LEU A 17 -1.39 -19.30 -10.95
C LEU A 17 -0.77 -17.90 -10.84
N GLY A 18 -1.25 -16.93 -11.62
CA GLY A 18 -0.89 -15.51 -11.47
C GLY A 18 -1.38 -14.98 -10.13
N GLY A 19 -0.63 -15.22 -9.05
CA GLY A 19 -0.93 -14.71 -7.72
C GLY A 19 -1.09 -13.18 -7.75
N CYS A 20 -2.08 -12.67 -7.03
CA CYS A 20 -2.27 -11.24 -6.84
C CYS A 20 -1.03 -10.66 -6.16
N ALA A 21 -0.19 -9.94 -6.91
CA ALA A 21 0.92 -9.20 -6.33
C ALA A 21 0.36 -7.97 -5.60
N THR A 22 0.63 -7.88 -4.31
CA THR A 22 0.31 -6.67 -3.55
C THR A 22 1.32 -5.59 -3.89
N THR A 23 0.85 -4.44 -4.34
CA THR A 23 1.71 -3.29 -4.64
C THR A 23 1.87 -2.43 -3.39
N ILE A 24 3.11 -2.29 -2.92
CA ILE A 24 3.47 -1.39 -1.83
C ILE A 24 3.95 -0.07 -2.44
N ARG A 25 3.31 1.03 -2.01
CA ARG A 25 3.62 2.39 -2.46
C ARG A 25 4.34 3.14 -1.35
N SER A 26 5.48 3.72 -1.68
CA SER A 26 6.31 4.48 -0.75
C SER A 26 6.66 5.83 -1.33
N ASN A 27 6.63 6.87 -0.49
CA ASN A 27 7.15 8.18 -0.81
C ASN A 27 8.53 8.31 -0.17
N VAL A 28 9.55 8.51 -0.98
CA VAL A 28 10.94 8.56 -0.56
C VAL A 28 11.46 9.98 -0.72
N THR A 29 12.02 10.53 0.34
CA THR A 29 12.71 11.83 0.34
C THR A 29 14.16 11.59 0.70
N THR A 30 15.07 12.06 -0.13
CA THR A 30 16.52 11.88 0.08
C THR A 30 17.20 13.23 0.14
N PHE A 31 18.05 13.42 1.16
CA PHE A 31 19.00 14.52 1.24
C PHE A 31 20.40 13.95 1.35
N HIS A 32 21.31 14.44 0.51
CA HIS A 32 22.67 13.93 0.56
C HIS A 32 23.71 15.01 0.18
N GLN A 33 24.88 14.86 0.76
CA GLN A 33 26.11 15.51 0.36
C GLN A 33 27.13 14.43 0.00
N TRP A 34 26.68 13.47 -0.82
CA TRP A 34 27.46 12.29 -1.17
C TRP A 34 28.64 12.70 -2.03
N PRO A 35 29.89 12.42 -1.65
CA PRO A 35 31.04 12.74 -2.49
C PRO A 35 31.06 11.87 -3.74
N ALA A 36 31.62 12.42 -4.84
CA ALA A 36 31.66 11.72 -6.12
C ALA A 36 32.41 10.39 -6.04
N GLN A 37 33.39 10.29 -5.16
CA GLN A 37 34.15 9.06 -4.91
C GLN A 37 34.30 8.86 -3.39
N ILE A 38 33.95 7.67 -2.91
CA ILE A 38 34.26 7.19 -1.57
C ILE A 38 35.15 5.96 -1.75
N GLU A 39 36.41 6.06 -1.32
CA GLU A 39 37.37 4.98 -1.44
C GLU A 39 37.06 3.85 -0.47
N ASP A 40 36.71 4.20 0.77
CA ASP A 40 36.38 3.24 1.82
C ASP A 40 34.88 3.25 2.14
N LYS A 41 34.20 2.17 1.78
CA LYS A 41 32.79 1.92 2.07
C LYS A 41 32.59 1.04 3.30
N SER A 42 33.58 1.03 4.21
CA SER A 42 33.40 0.35 5.49
C SER A 42 32.43 1.13 6.39
N TYR A 43 31.53 0.44 7.04
CA TYR A 43 30.58 1.06 7.94
C TYR A 43 30.37 0.27 9.22
N VAL A 44 29.86 0.94 10.24
CA VAL A 44 29.38 0.36 11.48
C VAL A 44 27.98 0.89 11.78
N PHE A 45 27.11 0.04 12.30
CA PHE A 45 25.81 0.52 12.79
C PHE A 45 25.98 1.23 14.13
N GLU A 46 25.36 2.42 14.25
CA GLU A 46 25.21 3.08 15.54
C GLU A 46 24.18 2.31 16.37
N ALA A 47 24.52 2.01 17.62
CA ALA A 47 23.60 1.33 18.51
C ALA A 47 22.33 2.19 18.71
N PRO A 48 21.13 1.62 18.55
CA PRO A 48 19.90 2.34 18.83
C PRO A 48 19.80 2.65 20.34
N PRO A 49 18.96 3.61 20.73
CA PRO A 49 18.60 3.80 22.14
C PRO A 49 18.16 2.47 22.76
N ALA A 50 18.50 2.25 24.03
CA ALA A 50 18.27 0.96 24.70
C ALA A 50 16.80 0.49 24.64
N MET A 51 15.84 1.43 24.62
CA MET A 51 14.41 1.12 24.51
C MET A 51 13.99 0.65 23.11
N ASP A 52 14.76 1.03 22.08
CA ASP A 52 14.46 0.70 20.68
C ASP A 52 15.19 -0.57 20.21
N ASN A 53 16.12 -1.11 21.01
CA ASN A 53 16.88 -2.32 20.66
C ASN A 53 16.04 -3.59 20.85
N THR A 54 15.07 -3.76 19.99
CA THR A 54 14.18 -4.92 19.97
C THR A 54 14.62 -5.96 18.92
N LEU A 55 14.12 -7.18 19.00
CA LEU A 55 14.32 -8.20 17.94
C LEU A 55 13.75 -7.73 16.61
N GLU A 56 12.66 -6.96 16.64
CA GLU A 56 12.09 -6.34 15.45
C GLU A 56 13.07 -5.35 14.81
N TYR A 57 13.65 -4.47 15.62
CA TYR A 57 14.67 -3.52 15.15
C TYR A 57 15.86 -4.25 14.50
N GLN A 58 16.37 -5.29 15.15
CA GLN A 58 17.49 -6.09 14.63
C GLN A 58 17.14 -6.78 13.31
N SER A 59 15.91 -7.26 13.17
CA SER A 59 15.42 -7.82 11.91
C SER A 59 15.45 -6.80 10.78
N TYR A 60 14.98 -5.58 11.03
CA TYR A 60 14.98 -4.51 10.03
C TYR A 60 16.38 -3.98 9.73
N GLU A 61 17.24 -3.91 10.74
CA GLU A 61 18.65 -3.59 10.58
C GLU A 61 19.34 -4.60 9.62
N ASN A 62 19.00 -5.89 9.72
CA ASN A 62 19.51 -6.91 8.81
C ASN A 62 19.04 -6.68 7.35
N LEU A 63 17.83 -6.17 7.15
CA LEU A 63 17.38 -5.79 5.81
C LEU A 63 18.21 -4.62 5.25
N VAL A 64 18.51 -3.62 6.08
CA VAL A 64 19.37 -2.49 5.70
C VAL A 64 20.78 -2.97 5.38
N ARG A 65 21.35 -3.88 6.18
CA ARG A 65 22.64 -4.54 5.89
C ARG A 65 22.66 -5.19 4.52
N GLY A 66 21.61 -5.93 4.20
CA GLY A 66 21.46 -6.56 2.89
C GLY A 66 21.49 -5.55 1.74
N GLN A 67 20.77 -4.44 1.86
CA GLN A 67 20.78 -3.40 0.81
C GLN A 67 22.14 -2.69 0.71
N LEU A 68 22.76 -2.37 1.83
CA LEU A 68 24.10 -1.78 1.84
C LEU A 68 25.13 -2.71 1.18
N ALA A 69 25.06 -4.01 1.46
CA ALA A 69 25.94 -5.01 0.82
C ALA A 69 25.75 -5.04 -0.71
N HIS A 70 24.50 -4.96 -1.20
CA HIS A 70 24.21 -4.86 -2.64
C HIS A 70 24.82 -3.60 -3.28
N LEU A 71 24.95 -2.51 -2.53
CA LEU A 71 25.59 -1.26 -2.98
C LEU A 71 27.13 -1.28 -2.81
N GLY A 72 27.70 -2.41 -2.35
CA GLY A 72 29.13 -2.60 -2.18
C GLY A 72 29.70 -2.03 -0.87
N PHE A 73 28.86 -1.71 0.12
CA PHE A 73 29.30 -1.37 1.45
C PHE A 73 29.69 -2.63 2.24
N ARG A 74 30.63 -2.50 3.15
CA ARG A 74 31.12 -3.60 3.98
C ARG A 74 31.01 -3.24 5.46
N GLU A 75 30.32 -4.07 6.21
CA GLU A 75 30.24 -3.89 7.67
C GLU A 75 31.55 -4.24 8.32
N ALA A 76 32.03 -3.37 9.18
CA ALA A 76 33.21 -3.61 10.02
C ALA A 76 32.75 -4.12 11.40
N PRO A 77 32.99 -5.40 11.72
CA PRO A 77 32.46 -6.00 12.96
C PRO A 77 33.14 -5.46 14.22
N ALA A 78 34.34 -4.94 14.11
CA ALA A 78 35.07 -4.30 15.18
C ALA A 78 36.18 -3.41 14.59
N GLY A 79 36.29 -2.17 15.08
CA GLY A 79 37.32 -1.25 14.66
C GLY A 79 36.84 0.05 14.03
N PRO A 80 37.74 0.93 13.62
CA PRO A 80 37.40 2.17 12.97
C PRO A 80 36.78 1.89 11.59
N ALA A 81 35.55 2.33 11.36
CA ALA A 81 34.90 2.33 10.07
C ALA A 81 34.88 3.75 9.51
N ALA A 82 34.92 3.87 8.17
CA ALA A 82 34.84 5.17 7.51
C ALA A 82 33.45 5.83 7.66
N LEU A 83 32.41 5.01 7.82
CA LEU A 83 31.03 5.45 7.86
C LEU A 83 30.30 4.89 9.08
N LYS A 84 29.32 5.66 9.56
CA LYS A 84 28.37 5.26 10.60
C LYS A 84 26.97 5.26 10.01
N VAL A 85 26.23 4.18 10.20
CA VAL A 85 24.85 4.03 9.73
C VAL A 85 23.91 3.99 10.92
N SER A 86 22.86 4.76 10.87
CA SER A 86 21.79 4.71 11.85
C SER A 86 20.45 4.51 11.17
N MET A 87 19.55 3.80 11.84
CA MET A 87 18.19 3.52 11.37
C MET A 87 17.19 3.89 12.46
N ARG A 88 16.05 4.39 12.05
CA ARG A 88 14.87 4.58 12.90
C ARG A 88 13.65 4.19 12.13
N PHE A 89 12.68 3.56 12.78
CA PHE A 89 11.37 3.33 12.19
C PHE A 89 10.27 3.66 13.19
N THR A 90 9.11 4.06 12.66
CA THR A 90 7.90 4.28 13.44
C THR A 90 6.69 3.75 12.69
N THR A 91 5.72 3.24 13.43
CA THR A 91 4.40 2.86 12.91
C THR A 91 3.35 3.55 13.76
N THR A 92 2.48 4.32 13.10
CA THR A 92 1.41 5.06 13.76
C THR A 92 0.08 4.68 13.12
N GLU A 93 -0.89 4.30 13.93
CA GLU A 93 -2.26 4.10 13.49
C GLU A 93 -2.95 5.44 13.27
N VAL A 94 -3.58 5.61 12.11
CA VAL A 94 -4.24 6.83 11.71
C VAL A 94 -5.68 6.50 11.31
N PRO A 95 -6.69 6.92 12.06
CA PRO A 95 -8.07 6.78 11.67
C PRO A 95 -8.37 7.69 10.47
N VAL A 96 -8.85 7.11 9.39
CA VAL A 96 -9.22 7.83 8.16
C VAL A 96 -10.72 7.73 7.96
N ARG A 97 -11.35 8.87 7.78
CA ARG A 97 -12.77 8.94 7.46
C ARG A 97 -12.96 8.62 5.98
N VAL A 98 -13.65 7.53 5.70
CA VAL A 98 -14.03 7.12 4.34
C VAL A 98 -15.50 7.45 4.15
N VAL A 99 -15.80 8.16 3.08
CA VAL A 99 -17.16 8.52 2.68
C VAL A 99 -17.48 7.70 1.43
N GLU A 100 -18.36 6.72 1.56
CA GLU A 100 -18.78 5.88 0.45
C GLU A 100 -20.24 6.18 0.10
N PRO A 101 -20.63 6.14 -1.19
CA PRO A 101 -22.03 6.18 -1.55
C PRO A 101 -22.71 4.96 -0.93
N ALA A 102 -23.69 5.18 -0.06
CA ALA A 102 -24.51 4.10 0.42
C ALA A 102 -25.29 3.55 -0.78
N ILE A 103 -24.97 2.33 -1.19
CA ILE A 103 -25.75 1.60 -2.17
C ILE A 103 -27.06 1.29 -1.48
N SER A 104 -28.08 2.09 -1.76
CA SER A 104 -29.42 1.79 -1.32
C SER A 104 -29.78 0.41 -1.84
N MET A 105 -29.91 -0.56 -0.94
CA MET A 105 -30.40 -1.90 -1.29
C MET A 105 -31.77 -1.87 -1.98
N TYR A 106 -32.41 -0.71 -1.98
CA TYR A 106 -33.69 -0.49 -2.64
C TYR A 106 -33.59 -0.35 -4.18
N SER A 107 -32.41 -0.09 -4.75
CA SER A 107 -32.32 0.11 -6.20
C SER A 107 -32.16 -1.20 -6.99
N GLY A 108 -32.15 -2.36 -6.36
CA GLY A 108 -31.86 -3.64 -7.01
C GLY A 108 -32.85 -4.77 -6.77
N TYR A 109 -33.86 -4.59 -5.93
CA TYR A 109 -34.83 -5.65 -5.73
C TYR A 109 -35.97 -5.57 -6.77
N PRO A 110 -36.17 -6.64 -7.55
CA PRO A 110 -37.35 -6.79 -8.41
C PRO A 110 -38.61 -7.09 -7.58
N TYR A 111 -38.76 -6.42 -6.42
CA TYR A 111 -39.94 -6.62 -5.55
C TYR A 111 -41.24 -6.20 -6.23
N TYR A 112 -41.17 -5.36 -7.25
CA TYR A 112 -42.31 -4.99 -8.04
C TYR A 112 -42.83 -6.09 -8.97
N ARG A 113 -42.10 -7.19 -9.14
CA ARG A 113 -42.55 -8.30 -10.00
C ARG A 113 -43.35 -9.37 -9.26
N TYR A 114 -43.34 -9.38 -7.94
CA TYR A 114 -43.98 -10.41 -7.13
C TYR A 114 -44.78 -9.88 -5.93
N SER A 115 -45.31 -8.67 -5.98
CA SER A 115 -46.31 -8.26 -5.02
C SER A 115 -47.62 -9.02 -5.34
N PRO A 116 -48.13 -9.85 -4.42
CA PRO A 116 -49.42 -10.54 -4.64
C PRO A 116 -50.59 -9.54 -4.79
N TYR A 117 -50.39 -8.28 -4.42
CA TYR A 117 -51.37 -7.21 -4.58
C TYR A 117 -51.32 -6.51 -5.95
N PHE A 118 -50.20 -6.61 -6.70
CA PHE A 118 -50.03 -5.98 -8.02
C PHE A 118 -49.62 -7.00 -9.09
N GLY A 119 -50.20 -8.20 -9.04
CA GLY A 119 -50.04 -9.22 -10.04
C GLY A 119 -50.60 -8.79 -11.42
N PRO A 120 -50.42 -9.64 -12.45
CA PRO A 120 -50.77 -9.33 -13.85
C PRO A 120 -52.24 -8.94 -14.06
N ARG A 121 -53.07 -9.04 -13.03
CA ARG A 121 -54.48 -8.65 -13.08
C ARG A 121 -54.70 -7.12 -13.13
N PHE A 122 -53.74 -6.30 -12.72
CA PHE A 122 -53.89 -4.84 -12.67
C PHE A 122 -52.97 -4.10 -13.65
N GLY A 123 -51.94 -4.75 -14.20
CA GLY A 123 -50.95 -4.08 -15.03
C GLY A 123 -51.49 -3.43 -16.31
N PRO A 124 -52.10 -4.19 -17.25
CA PRO A 124 -52.44 -3.63 -18.54
C PRO A 124 -53.68 -2.74 -18.54
N ARG A 125 -54.62 -2.94 -17.63
CA ARG A 125 -55.90 -2.20 -17.64
C ARG A 125 -55.82 -0.81 -16.99
N PHE A 126 -54.90 -0.57 -16.07
CA PHE A 126 -54.68 0.74 -15.47
C PHE A 126 -53.75 1.62 -16.33
N ALA A 127 -52.84 1.04 -17.10
CA ALA A 127 -52.02 1.78 -18.04
C ALA A 127 -52.83 2.42 -19.17
N ALA A 128 -53.98 1.83 -19.55
CA ALA A 128 -54.82 2.34 -20.61
C ALA A 128 -55.67 3.57 -20.22
N ARG A 129 -55.75 3.92 -18.95
CA ARG A 129 -56.60 5.05 -18.49
C ARG A 129 -55.85 6.32 -18.16
N GLY A 130 -54.62 6.50 -18.59
CA GLY A 130 -53.90 7.78 -18.70
C GLY A 130 -53.82 8.68 -17.45
N ARG A 131 -54.57 8.41 -16.36
CA ARG A 131 -54.68 9.26 -15.19
C ARG A 131 -53.68 8.95 -14.07
N TRP A 132 -53.10 7.77 -14.09
CA TRP A 132 -52.19 7.32 -13.02
C TRP A 132 -50.73 7.13 -13.50
N ALA A 133 -50.46 7.30 -14.78
CA ALA A 133 -49.10 7.18 -15.35
C ALA A 133 -48.17 8.30 -14.85
N GLY A 134 -48.74 9.44 -14.40
CA GLY A 134 -47.94 10.53 -13.88
C GLY A 134 -47.45 10.35 -12.43
N TRP A 135 -48.03 9.41 -11.68
CA TRP A 135 -47.67 9.20 -10.28
C TRP A 135 -46.48 8.27 -10.09
N HIS A 136 -46.09 7.55 -11.12
CA HIS A 136 -44.90 6.69 -11.08
C HIS A 136 -43.73 7.29 -11.85
N HIS A 137 -43.77 8.58 -12.12
CA HIS A 137 -42.61 9.27 -12.68
C HIS A 137 -41.50 9.34 -11.60
N PRO A 138 -40.27 8.98 -11.93
CA PRO A 138 -39.17 8.96 -10.95
C PRO A 138 -38.98 10.26 -10.17
N PHE A 139 -39.45 11.38 -10.73
CA PHE A 139 -39.37 12.70 -10.07
C PHE A 139 -40.51 13.00 -9.07
N TYR A 140 -41.54 12.16 -9.01
CA TYR A 140 -42.70 12.37 -8.10
C TYR A 140 -42.90 11.21 -7.13
N ASP A 141 -42.03 10.22 -7.11
CA ASP A 141 -42.07 9.14 -6.14
C ASP A 141 -41.53 9.69 -4.80
N PRO A 142 -42.35 9.82 -3.74
CA PRO A 142 -41.90 10.31 -2.43
C PRO A 142 -40.90 9.36 -1.78
N PHE A 143 -40.77 8.12 -2.27
CA PHE A 143 -39.76 7.15 -1.82
C PHE A 143 -38.49 7.18 -2.67
N TRP A 144 -38.46 7.95 -3.76
CA TRP A 144 -37.25 8.17 -4.53
C TRP A 144 -36.41 9.22 -3.81
N ASN A 145 -35.35 8.77 -3.18
CA ASN A 145 -34.32 9.68 -2.69
C ASN A 145 -33.29 9.90 -3.80
N PRO A 146 -33.34 11.01 -4.58
CA PRO A 146 -32.41 11.28 -5.66
C PRO A 146 -31.01 11.65 -5.14
N PHE A 147 -30.89 11.85 -3.84
CA PHE A 147 -29.61 12.15 -3.23
C PHE A 147 -28.93 10.84 -2.81
N PRO A 148 -27.73 10.57 -3.31
CA PRO A 148 -26.98 9.44 -2.84
C PRO A 148 -26.79 9.59 -1.33
N ALA A 149 -27.33 8.66 -0.55
CA ALA A 149 -26.99 8.56 0.84
C ALA A 149 -25.51 8.23 0.92
N TYR A 150 -24.75 8.96 1.71
CA TYR A 150 -23.35 8.67 1.98
C TYR A 150 -23.25 7.99 3.34
N GLU A 151 -22.58 6.87 3.36
CA GLU A 151 -22.19 6.21 4.59
C GLU A 151 -20.78 6.69 4.95
N VAL A 152 -20.63 7.06 6.20
CA VAL A 152 -19.34 7.49 6.74
C VAL A 152 -18.82 6.38 7.64
N SER A 153 -17.74 5.76 7.22
CA SER A 153 -17.01 4.79 8.03
C SER A 153 -15.66 5.34 8.46
N ILE A 154 -15.16 4.84 9.59
CA ILE A 154 -13.80 5.13 10.03
C ILE A 154 -12.99 3.87 9.76
N GLU A 155 -11.97 3.99 8.93
CA GLU A 155 -11.02 2.93 8.65
C GLU A 155 -9.66 3.25 9.24
N ASN A 156 -9.03 2.28 9.88
CA ASN A 156 -7.69 2.45 10.40
C ASN A 156 -6.68 2.20 9.29
N GLN A 157 -5.81 3.16 9.10
CA GLN A 157 -4.63 3.05 8.23
C GLN A 157 -3.36 3.16 9.08
N TYR A 158 -2.29 2.54 8.61
CA TYR A 158 -1.00 2.53 9.30
C TYR A 158 -0.03 3.37 8.50
N ARG A 159 0.43 4.47 9.15
CA ARG A 159 1.52 5.29 8.64
C ARG A 159 2.81 4.72 9.16
N ARG A 160 3.69 4.32 8.24
CA ARG A 160 5.03 3.83 8.54
C ARG A 160 6.06 4.80 8.01
N GLU A 161 7.06 5.04 8.82
CA GLU A 161 8.19 5.88 8.47
C GLU A 161 9.47 5.11 8.77
N LEU A 162 10.33 5.02 7.76
CA LEU A 162 11.68 4.49 7.90
C LEU A 162 12.67 5.61 7.57
N GLN A 163 13.57 5.90 8.49
CA GLN A 163 14.67 6.82 8.28
C GLN A 163 15.99 6.07 8.38
N VAL A 164 16.87 6.28 7.39
CA VAL A 164 18.23 5.77 7.40
C VAL A 164 19.19 6.92 7.15
N SER A 165 20.18 7.07 8.03
CA SER A 165 21.21 8.09 7.92
C SER A 165 22.58 7.47 7.82
N ILE A 166 23.44 8.00 6.94
CA ILE A 166 24.85 7.64 6.81
C ILE A 166 25.68 8.89 7.11
N LYS A 167 26.60 8.75 8.05
CA LYS A 167 27.54 9.80 8.49
C LYS A 167 28.97 9.34 8.20
N ASP A 168 29.88 10.30 8.09
CA ASP A 168 31.31 9.99 8.11
C ASP A 168 31.83 9.77 9.55
N ALA A 169 33.10 9.43 9.68
CA ALA A 169 33.74 9.23 10.99
C ALA A 169 33.68 10.49 11.89
N GLY A 170 33.56 11.68 11.28
CA GLY A 170 33.46 12.97 11.99
C GLY A 170 32.00 13.36 12.31
N ASP A 171 31.03 12.45 12.22
CA ASP A 171 29.60 12.66 12.46
C ASP A 171 28.91 13.63 11.47
N LYS A 172 29.58 13.98 10.37
CA LYS A 172 28.96 14.75 9.29
C LYS A 172 28.00 13.86 8.51
N ARG A 173 26.76 14.30 8.36
CA ARG A 173 25.76 13.58 7.56
C ARG A 173 26.10 13.64 6.07
N LEU A 174 26.25 12.50 5.46
CA LEU A 174 26.51 12.35 4.03
C LEU A 174 25.23 11.97 3.26
N PHE A 175 24.35 11.20 3.89
CA PHE A 175 23.12 10.71 3.30
C PHE A 175 22.06 10.59 4.38
N ASP A 176 20.86 11.02 4.07
CA ASP A 176 19.68 10.92 4.92
C ASP A 176 18.47 10.63 4.02
N VAL A 177 17.81 9.51 4.25
CA VAL A 177 16.62 9.11 3.51
C VAL A 177 15.48 8.84 4.47
N THR A 178 14.32 9.38 4.11
CA THR A 178 13.07 9.13 4.82
C THR A 178 12.08 8.52 3.84
N VAL A 179 11.52 7.38 4.23
CA VAL A 179 10.51 6.64 3.47
C VAL A 179 9.21 6.63 4.22
N HIS A 180 8.17 7.13 3.59
CA HIS A 180 6.81 7.11 4.14
C HIS A 180 5.94 6.13 3.35
N ASN A 181 5.23 5.28 4.08
CA ASN A 181 4.19 4.42 3.55
C ASN A 181 2.90 4.63 4.35
N MET A 182 1.79 4.61 3.66
CA MET A 182 0.47 4.60 4.29
C MET A 182 -0.36 3.50 3.63
N SER A 183 -0.83 2.54 4.43
CA SER A 183 -1.57 1.39 3.94
C SER A 183 -2.51 0.83 4.99
N ARG A 184 -3.46 -0.01 4.56
CA ARG A 184 -4.36 -0.76 5.45
C ARG A 184 -3.69 -2.00 6.05
N GLU A 185 -2.51 -2.38 5.54
CA GLU A 185 -1.78 -3.55 6.03
C GLU A 185 -1.39 -3.34 7.49
N LEU A 186 -1.83 -4.24 8.36
CA LEU A 186 -1.55 -4.19 9.80
C LEU A 186 -0.10 -4.58 10.09
N SER A 187 0.43 -5.56 9.35
CA SER A 187 1.74 -6.14 9.61
C SER A 187 2.86 -5.24 9.12
N THR A 188 3.59 -4.60 10.02
CA THR A 188 4.79 -3.84 9.68
C THR A 188 5.91 -4.71 9.10
N PRO A 189 6.19 -5.93 9.61
CA PRO A 189 7.18 -6.82 9.02
C PRO A 189 6.93 -7.17 7.55
N THR A 190 5.67 -7.24 7.13
CA THR A 190 5.30 -7.51 5.73
C THR A 190 5.69 -6.37 4.80
N VAL A 191 5.61 -5.13 5.27
CA VAL A 191 5.85 -3.93 4.45
C VAL A 191 7.30 -3.49 4.49
N MET A 192 8.00 -3.73 5.60
CA MET A 192 9.35 -3.20 5.85
C MET A 192 10.40 -3.56 4.79
N PRO A 193 10.45 -4.78 4.22
CA PRO A 193 11.39 -5.10 3.15
C PRO A 193 11.26 -4.16 1.94
N ALA A 194 10.02 -3.82 1.57
CA ALA A 194 9.77 -2.90 0.47
C ALA A 194 10.15 -1.45 0.83
N LEU A 195 9.98 -1.03 2.08
CA LEU A 195 10.42 0.31 2.53
C LEU A 195 11.94 0.42 2.48
N VAL A 196 12.64 -0.60 2.96
CA VAL A 196 14.11 -0.64 2.93
C VAL A 196 14.62 -0.66 1.48
N GLN A 197 14.04 -1.48 0.61
CA GLN A 197 14.37 -1.47 -0.81
C GLN A 197 14.11 -0.10 -1.46
N SER A 198 13.00 0.55 -1.11
CA SER A 198 12.66 1.89 -1.60
C SER A 198 13.66 2.95 -1.12
N ALA A 199 14.16 2.85 0.12
CA ALA A 199 15.14 3.78 0.67
C ALA A 199 16.42 3.88 -0.14
N PHE A 200 16.86 2.74 -0.70
CA PHE A 200 18.11 2.62 -1.45
C PHE A 200 17.92 2.54 -2.97
N ALA A 201 16.68 2.64 -3.46
CA ALA A 201 16.44 2.69 -4.89
C ALA A 201 17.11 3.92 -5.50
N ASP A 202 17.91 3.68 -6.55
CA ASP A 202 18.70 4.72 -7.27
C ASP A 202 19.71 5.47 -6.38
N PHE A 203 20.26 4.81 -5.36
CA PHE A 203 21.23 5.43 -4.43
C PHE A 203 22.38 6.14 -5.13
N PRO A 204 22.74 7.40 -4.74
CA PRO A 204 22.16 8.21 -3.68
C PRO A 204 20.87 8.93 -4.06
N GLY A 205 20.44 8.87 -5.32
CA GLY A 205 19.21 9.46 -5.84
C GLY A 205 19.26 10.98 -6.01
N PRO A 206 18.17 11.62 -6.47
CA PRO A 206 18.06 13.06 -6.55
C PRO A 206 17.91 13.67 -5.15
N ASN A 207 18.58 14.82 -4.94
CA ASN A 207 18.60 15.51 -3.66
C ASN A 207 17.36 16.41 -3.47
N GLY A 208 16.69 16.32 -2.32
CA GLY A 208 15.62 17.22 -1.87
C GLY A 208 14.25 16.99 -2.52
N GLY A 209 14.09 16.00 -3.38
CA GLY A 209 12.83 15.69 -4.04
C GLY A 209 12.08 14.54 -3.37
N VAL A 210 10.73 14.55 -3.45
CA VAL A 210 9.90 13.40 -3.07
C VAL A 210 9.69 12.52 -4.29
N ARG A 211 10.05 11.25 -4.19
CA ARG A 211 9.83 10.24 -5.22
C ARG A 211 8.81 9.21 -4.74
N ARG A 212 7.88 8.86 -5.62
CA ARG A 212 7.00 7.73 -5.37
C ARG A 212 7.61 6.47 -5.99
N ILE A 213 7.76 5.45 -5.16
CA ILE A 213 8.27 4.14 -5.56
C ILE A 213 7.15 3.12 -5.33
N GLU A 214 6.90 2.29 -6.33
CA GLU A 214 5.90 1.22 -6.27
C GLU A 214 6.63 -0.12 -6.45
N LEU A 215 6.55 -0.96 -5.44
CA LEU A 215 7.16 -2.29 -5.45
C LEU A 215 6.07 -3.36 -5.41
N GLN A 216 6.19 -4.34 -6.28
CA GLN A 216 5.32 -5.51 -6.25
C GLN A 216 5.89 -6.53 -5.26
N GLN A 217 5.11 -6.82 -4.24
CA GLN A 217 5.43 -7.90 -3.31
C GLN A 217 4.79 -9.18 -3.83
N LYS A 218 5.64 -10.15 -4.18
CA LYS A 218 5.18 -11.47 -4.54
C LYS A 218 4.81 -12.19 -3.23
N ASN A 219 3.52 -12.40 -3.01
CA ASN A 219 3.08 -13.24 -1.91
C ASN A 219 3.59 -14.66 -2.21
N GLY A 220 4.54 -15.12 -1.36
CA GLY A 220 5.07 -16.47 -1.40
C GLY A 220 4.09 -17.46 -0.78
#